data_a87105a8f01831e90f3afaddfd6f9d4d
#
_entry.id   a87105a8f01831e90f3afaddfd6f9d4d
#
_cell.length_a   1.000
_cell.length_b   1.000
_cell.length_c   1.000
_cell.angle_alpha   90.00
_cell.angle_beta   90.00
_cell.angle_gamma   90.00
#
_symmetry.space_group_name_H-M   'P 1'
#
loop_
_entity.id
_entity.type
_entity.pdbx_description
1 polymer ?
#
loop_
_entity_poly.entity_id
_entity_poly.type
_entity_poly.pdbx_seq_one_letter_code
_entity_poly.pdbx_strand_id
1 'polypeptide(L)'
;MYYCFGCGAGGNVFTFLMQYENYTFTEAMQVLADRAGIELPKQEMTGAQKREADKRTKLLEINKEAAKYFYKLLRSPRGEKAYAYFRKRELSDETMRKFGLGYSDQYSDDLYRYLRHVGYDDALLKESGLVSIDEVRGGHDKFWNRAMFPIMDVHNRVIGFGGRVMGEGEPKYLNSPETKIFDKSRNLYGLNIARTTRKPQLLLCEGYMDVIALHQAGFDNAVASLGTSLTSGHASLLKRYTKEVYLTYDSDGA
;
A
#
# COMPACT_ATOMS: atom_id res chain seq x y z
N MET A 1 -27.43 -6.33 -19.95
CA MET A 1 -27.56 -4.87 -19.69
C MET A 1 -28.26 -4.68 -18.37
N TYR A 2 -27.93 -3.62 -17.64
CA TYR A 2 -28.65 -3.19 -16.44
C TYR A 2 -29.10 -1.74 -16.59
N TYR A 3 -30.08 -1.35 -15.82
CA TYR A 3 -30.53 0.04 -15.69
C TYR A 3 -31.12 0.26 -14.30
N CYS A 4 -30.71 1.34 -13.64
CA CYS A 4 -31.23 1.75 -12.33
C CYS A 4 -32.24 2.88 -12.49
N PHE A 5 -33.50 2.62 -12.22
CA PHE A 5 -34.56 3.63 -12.33
C PHE A 5 -34.46 4.75 -11.28
N GLY A 6 -33.67 4.52 -10.19
CA GLY A 6 -33.49 5.52 -9.15
C GLY A 6 -32.42 6.59 -9.49
N CYS A 7 -31.30 6.20 -10.09
CA CYS A 7 -30.19 7.12 -10.38
C CYS A 7 -29.86 7.27 -11.87
N GLY A 8 -30.56 6.57 -12.76
CA GLY A 8 -30.32 6.59 -14.20
C GLY A 8 -29.07 5.85 -14.67
N ALA A 9 -28.29 5.25 -13.77
CA ALA A 9 -27.12 4.48 -14.14
C ALA A 9 -27.50 3.24 -14.94
N GLY A 10 -26.83 3.01 -16.06
CA GLY A 10 -27.12 1.85 -16.91
C GLY A 10 -25.95 1.53 -17.83
N GLY A 11 -25.98 0.34 -18.42
CA GLY A 11 -24.97 -0.10 -19.35
C GLY A 11 -24.80 -1.62 -19.42
N ASN A 12 -23.68 -2.05 -19.90
CA ASN A 12 -23.29 -3.46 -19.96
C ASN A 12 -22.49 -3.89 -18.72
N VAL A 13 -22.02 -5.13 -18.69
CA VAL A 13 -21.25 -5.69 -17.57
C VAL A 13 -19.94 -4.95 -17.32
N PHE A 14 -19.26 -4.46 -18.37
CA PHE A 14 -18.05 -3.63 -18.21
C PHE A 14 -18.38 -2.31 -17.55
N THR A 15 -19.42 -1.61 -18.03
CA THR A 15 -19.89 -0.36 -17.44
C THR A 15 -20.26 -0.55 -15.97
N PHE A 16 -20.89 -1.69 -15.63
CA PHE A 16 -21.23 -2.02 -14.24
C PHE A 16 -19.97 -2.10 -13.36
N LEU A 17 -18.98 -2.89 -13.76
CA LEU A 17 -17.75 -3.01 -13.00
C LEU A 17 -16.96 -1.69 -12.90
N MET A 18 -16.92 -0.93 -13.98
CA MET A 18 -16.28 0.40 -13.98
C MET A 18 -16.95 1.37 -13.01
N GLN A 19 -18.26 1.36 -12.92
CA GLN A 19 -19.03 2.26 -12.05
C GLN A 19 -19.11 1.76 -10.59
N TYR A 20 -19.27 0.46 -10.39
CA TYR A 20 -19.45 -0.13 -9.06
C TYR A 20 -18.15 -0.34 -8.31
N GLU A 21 -17.11 -0.87 -9.00
CA GLU A 21 -15.79 -1.18 -8.42
C GLU A 21 -14.74 -0.09 -8.70
N ASN A 22 -15.11 0.97 -9.42
CA ASN A 22 -14.20 2.00 -9.90
C ASN A 22 -13.02 1.44 -10.73
N TYR A 23 -13.27 0.39 -11.52
CA TYR A 23 -12.26 -0.16 -12.43
C TYR A 23 -12.10 0.69 -13.68
N THR A 24 -10.90 0.68 -14.26
CA THR A 24 -10.71 1.08 -15.65
C THR A 24 -11.32 0.02 -16.58
N PHE A 25 -11.53 0.37 -17.84
CA PHE A 25 -12.00 -0.60 -18.83
C PHE A 25 -11.09 -1.84 -18.92
N THR A 26 -9.77 -1.65 -18.91
CA THR A 26 -8.79 -2.75 -18.96
C THR A 26 -8.87 -3.64 -17.73
N GLU A 27 -9.03 -3.06 -16.54
CA GLU A 27 -9.21 -3.81 -15.29
C GLU A 27 -10.51 -4.61 -15.30
N ALA A 28 -11.61 -3.98 -15.71
CA ALA A 28 -12.91 -4.65 -15.85
C ALA A 28 -12.85 -5.81 -16.88
N MET A 29 -12.14 -5.60 -17.98
CA MET A 29 -11.93 -6.62 -19.01
C MET A 29 -11.16 -7.82 -18.46
N GLN A 30 -10.06 -7.57 -17.71
CA GLN A 30 -9.26 -8.65 -17.11
C GLN A 30 -10.08 -9.46 -16.10
N VAL A 31 -10.80 -8.78 -15.19
CA VAL A 31 -11.63 -9.45 -14.18
C VAL A 31 -12.72 -10.32 -14.82
N LEU A 32 -13.36 -9.82 -15.88
CA LEU A 32 -14.39 -10.58 -16.59
C LEU A 32 -13.80 -11.76 -17.37
N ALA A 33 -12.65 -11.58 -17.98
CA ALA A 33 -11.95 -12.65 -18.69
C ALA A 33 -11.55 -13.77 -17.73
N ASP A 34 -10.93 -13.42 -16.59
CA ASP A 34 -10.54 -14.38 -15.55
C ASP A 34 -11.76 -15.15 -15.02
N ARG A 35 -12.88 -14.46 -14.78
CA ARG A 35 -14.13 -15.08 -14.33
C ARG A 35 -14.78 -15.98 -15.36
N ALA A 36 -14.65 -15.66 -16.63
CA ALA A 36 -15.19 -16.43 -17.74
C ALA A 36 -14.26 -17.56 -18.21
N GLY A 37 -13.03 -17.65 -17.65
CA GLY A 37 -12.01 -18.58 -18.11
C GLY A 37 -11.49 -18.26 -19.52
N ILE A 38 -11.62 -17.00 -19.97
CA ILE A 38 -11.20 -16.55 -21.29
C ILE A 38 -9.77 -15.97 -21.17
N GLU A 39 -8.83 -16.55 -21.90
CA GLU A 39 -7.51 -15.93 -22.03
C GLU A 39 -7.59 -14.74 -22.98
N LEU A 40 -7.29 -13.54 -22.44
CA LEU A 40 -7.17 -12.35 -23.29
C LEU A 40 -5.96 -12.48 -24.23
N PRO A 41 -6.05 -11.95 -25.45
CA PRO A 41 -4.91 -11.93 -26.35
C PRO A 41 -3.71 -11.29 -25.65
N LYS A 42 -2.66 -12.06 -25.43
CA LYS A 42 -1.40 -11.54 -24.90
C LYS A 42 -0.80 -10.68 -26.00
N GLN A 43 -0.66 -9.36 -25.77
CA GLN A 43 0.21 -8.57 -26.64
C GLN A 43 1.56 -9.27 -26.69
N GLU A 44 2.09 -9.49 -27.87
CA GLU A 44 3.44 -10.02 -28.03
C GLU A 44 4.42 -9.07 -27.39
N MET A 45 4.79 -9.38 -26.14
CA MET A 45 5.75 -8.60 -25.40
C MET A 45 7.15 -8.88 -25.95
N THR A 46 7.90 -7.82 -26.21
CA THR A 46 9.33 -7.97 -26.49
C THR A 46 10.03 -8.65 -25.32
N GLY A 47 11.16 -9.31 -25.56
CA GLY A 47 11.92 -9.95 -24.49
C GLY A 47 12.33 -8.99 -23.36
N ALA A 48 12.49 -7.70 -23.66
CA ALA A 48 12.75 -6.66 -22.65
C ALA A 48 11.50 -6.37 -21.82
N GLN A 49 10.32 -6.22 -22.42
CA GLN A 49 9.05 -6.00 -21.72
C GLN A 49 8.68 -7.17 -20.81
N LYS A 50 8.93 -8.42 -21.28
CA LYS A 50 8.69 -9.62 -20.47
C LYS A 50 9.59 -9.63 -19.23
N ARG A 51 10.89 -9.36 -19.38
CA ARG A 51 11.84 -9.29 -18.25
C ARG A 51 11.43 -8.20 -17.25
N GLU A 52 10.94 -7.06 -17.72
CA GLU A 52 10.48 -5.98 -16.87
C GLU A 52 9.20 -6.35 -16.09
N ALA A 53 8.25 -7.02 -16.75
CA ALA A 53 7.04 -7.53 -16.11
C ALA A 53 7.36 -8.59 -15.05
N ASP A 54 8.26 -9.55 -15.37
CA ASP A 54 8.72 -10.58 -14.44
C ASP A 54 9.40 -9.96 -13.21
N LYS A 55 10.23 -8.92 -13.44
CA LYS A 55 10.88 -8.17 -12.34
C LYS A 55 9.87 -7.47 -11.43
N ARG A 56 8.87 -6.79 -12.01
CA ARG A 56 7.78 -6.17 -11.22
C ARG A 56 7.03 -7.21 -10.38
N THR A 57 6.74 -8.37 -10.95
CA THR A 57 6.09 -9.47 -10.24
C THR A 57 6.92 -9.92 -9.03
N LYS A 58 8.22 -10.15 -9.22
CA LYS A 58 9.14 -10.53 -8.13
C LYS A 58 9.23 -9.46 -7.03
N LEU A 59 9.25 -8.17 -7.38
CA LEU A 59 9.24 -7.09 -6.39
C LEU A 59 7.95 -7.06 -5.56
N LEU A 60 6.80 -7.32 -6.17
CA LEU A 60 5.53 -7.46 -5.46
C LEU A 60 5.51 -8.68 -4.54
N GLU A 61 6.10 -9.80 -4.97
CA GLU A 61 6.25 -11.00 -4.13
C GLU A 61 7.14 -10.73 -2.92
N ILE A 62 8.29 -10.07 -3.09
CA ILE A 62 9.18 -9.66 -2.00
C ILE A 62 8.44 -8.78 -1.00
N ASN A 63 7.72 -7.75 -1.45
CA ASN A 63 6.95 -6.88 -0.57
C ASN A 63 5.85 -7.63 0.18
N LYS A 64 5.17 -8.56 -0.49
CA LYS A 64 4.16 -9.43 0.14
C LYS A 64 4.78 -10.32 1.23
N GLU A 65 5.95 -10.91 0.98
CA GLU A 65 6.66 -11.72 1.99
C GLU A 65 7.15 -10.85 3.15
N ALA A 66 7.71 -9.68 2.89
CA ALA A 66 8.10 -8.73 3.93
C ALA A 66 6.90 -8.29 4.79
N ALA A 67 5.75 -7.99 4.17
CA ALA A 67 4.53 -7.65 4.90
C ALA A 67 4.07 -8.78 5.81
N LYS A 68 4.07 -10.02 5.34
CA LYS A 68 3.75 -11.20 6.16
C LYS A 68 4.73 -11.36 7.33
N TYR A 69 6.02 -11.14 7.08
CA TYR A 69 7.06 -11.21 8.09
C TYR A 69 6.83 -10.17 9.19
N PHE A 70 6.69 -8.90 8.84
CA PHE A 70 6.40 -7.82 9.78
C PHE A 70 5.09 -8.04 10.55
N TYR A 71 4.05 -8.53 9.86
CA TYR A 71 2.76 -8.82 10.48
C TYR A 71 2.85 -9.91 11.54
N LYS A 72 3.58 -11.00 11.26
CA LYS A 72 3.82 -12.09 12.22
C LYS A 72 4.69 -11.62 13.38
N LEU A 73 5.71 -10.83 13.10
CA LEU A 73 6.64 -10.32 14.10
C LEU A 73 5.93 -9.41 15.12
N LEU A 74 5.02 -8.54 14.68
CA LEU A 74 4.20 -7.70 15.57
C LEU A 74 3.41 -8.55 16.57
N ARG A 75 2.98 -9.74 16.19
CA ARG A 75 2.14 -10.65 17.00
C ARG A 75 2.94 -11.72 17.75
N SER A 76 4.25 -11.64 17.71
CA SER A 76 5.18 -12.47 18.47
C SER A 76 5.65 -11.75 19.75
N PRO A 77 6.29 -12.45 20.69
CA PRO A 77 6.90 -11.81 21.86
C PRO A 77 7.90 -10.70 21.53
N ARG A 78 8.59 -10.79 20.39
CA ARG A 78 9.52 -9.76 19.90
C ARG A 78 8.81 -8.44 19.53
N GLY A 79 7.53 -8.51 19.17
CA GLY A 79 6.70 -7.37 18.74
C GLY A 79 5.96 -6.64 19.88
N GLU A 80 6.07 -7.08 21.12
CA GLU A 80 5.28 -6.59 22.26
C GLU A 80 5.30 -5.07 22.39
N LYS A 81 6.47 -4.44 22.29
CA LYS A 81 6.61 -2.98 22.37
C LYS A 81 5.86 -2.25 21.26
N ALA A 82 5.93 -2.75 20.04
CA ALA A 82 5.23 -2.16 18.89
C ALA A 82 3.72 -2.41 19.00
N TYR A 83 3.31 -3.57 19.46
CA TYR A 83 1.91 -3.88 19.74
C TYR A 83 1.34 -2.94 20.82
N ALA A 84 2.06 -2.76 21.93
CA ALA A 84 1.68 -1.81 22.99
C ALA A 84 1.60 -0.37 22.48
N TYR A 85 2.48 0.04 21.58
CA TYR A 85 2.40 1.33 20.91
C TYR A 85 1.09 1.52 20.15
N PHE A 86 0.68 0.55 19.32
CA PHE A 86 -0.60 0.63 18.61
C PHE A 86 -1.80 0.62 19.55
N ARG A 87 -1.74 -0.16 20.64
CA ARG A 87 -2.79 -0.18 21.69
C ARG A 87 -2.89 1.15 22.44
N LYS A 88 -1.75 1.78 22.74
CA LYS A 88 -1.73 3.14 23.34
C LYS A 88 -2.34 4.21 22.41
N ARG A 89 -2.34 3.95 21.10
CA ARG A 89 -3.04 4.77 20.09
C ARG A 89 -4.49 4.32 19.88
N GLU A 90 -5.02 3.51 20.79
CA GLU A 90 -6.40 3.03 20.84
C GLU A 90 -6.83 2.21 19.60
N LEU A 91 -5.87 1.68 18.84
CA LEU A 91 -6.19 0.82 17.70
C LEU A 91 -6.67 -0.57 18.16
N SER A 92 -7.79 -1.01 17.60
CA SER A 92 -8.32 -2.35 17.79
C SER A 92 -7.51 -3.38 17.01
N ASP A 93 -7.58 -4.64 17.42
CA ASP A 93 -6.97 -5.76 16.69
C ASP A 93 -7.54 -5.92 15.29
N GLU A 94 -8.82 -5.64 15.12
CA GLU A 94 -9.49 -5.65 13.82
C GLU A 94 -8.89 -4.59 12.89
N THR A 95 -8.72 -3.36 13.37
CA THR A 95 -8.09 -2.28 12.62
C THR A 95 -6.64 -2.60 12.28
N MET A 96 -5.86 -3.10 13.24
CA MET A 96 -4.49 -3.52 12.98
C MET A 96 -4.40 -4.63 11.93
N ARG A 97 -5.36 -5.58 11.91
CA ARG A 97 -5.46 -6.61 10.86
C ARG A 97 -5.87 -6.02 9.52
N LYS A 98 -6.90 -5.16 9.50
CA LYS A 98 -7.42 -4.52 8.28
C LYS A 98 -6.33 -3.78 7.52
N PHE A 99 -5.47 -3.06 8.23
CA PHE A 99 -4.35 -2.31 7.64
C PHE A 99 -3.05 -3.12 7.52
N GLY A 100 -3.04 -4.37 7.95
CA GLY A 100 -1.87 -5.25 7.88
C GLY A 100 -0.67 -4.75 8.69
N LEU A 101 -0.92 -4.02 9.80
CA LEU A 101 0.14 -3.41 10.60
C LEU A 101 1.14 -4.44 11.11
N GLY A 102 2.40 -4.07 11.10
CA GLY A 102 3.52 -4.93 11.42
C GLY A 102 4.58 -4.27 12.30
N TYR A 103 5.65 -5.00 12.52
CA TYR A 103 6.84 -4.52 13.23
C TYR A 103 8.09 -5.02 12.54
N SER A 104 9.08 -4.17 12.43
CA SER A 104 10.45 -4.50 12.06
C SER A 104 11.34 -4.41 13.28
N ASP A 105 12.04 -5.51 13.59
CA ASP A 105 12.81 -5.67 14.83
C ASP A 105 13.98 -4.67 14.96
N GLN A 106 14.54 -4.63 16.16
CA GLN A 106 15.72 -3.84 16.49
C GLN A 106 17.01 -4.29 15.80
N TYR A 107 17.03 -5.51 15.24
CA TYR A 107 18.20 -6.02 14.50
C TYR A 107 18.17 -5.54 13.06
N SER A 108 19.29 -4.99 12.63
CA SER A 108 19.40 -4.29 11.36
C SER A 108 19.52 -5.18 10.11
N ASP A 109 19.46 -6.50 10.26
CA ASP A 109 19.60 -7.47 9.18
C ASP A 109 18.58 -8.64 9.27
N ASP A 110 17.56 -8.50 10.10
CA ASP A 110 16.61 -9.56 10.42
C ASP A 110 15.71 -9.90 9.21
N LEU A 111 15.15 -8.88 8.54
CA LEU A 111 14.38 -9.06 7.31
C LEU A 111 15.28 -9.54 6.15
N TYR A 112 16.48 -8.98 6.02
CA TYR A 112 17.43 -9.39 4.99
C TYR A 112 17.72 -10.88 5.07
N ARG A 113 18.09 -11.38 6.24
CA ARG A 113 18.35 -12.82 6.45
C ARG A 113 17.14 -13.66 6.14
N TYR A 114 15.95 -13.23 6.56
CA TYR A 114 14.72 -13.92 6.25
C TYR A 114 14.49 -14.04 4.74
N LEU A 115 14.56 -12.92 4.01
CA LEU A 115 14.32 -12.89 2.56
C LEU A 115 15.39 -13.67 1.78
N ARG A 116 16.65 -13.64 2.24
CA ARG A 116 17.70 -14.50 1.69
C ARG A 116 17.43 -15.98 1.89
N HIS A 117 16.93 -16.36 3.07
CA HIS A 117 16.52 -17.75 3.35
C HIS A 117 15.35 -18.20 2.49
N VAL A 118 14.43 -17.31 2.18
CA VAL A 118 13.31 -17.59 1.23
C VAL A 118 13.81 -17.77 -0.20
N GLY A 119 15.02 -17.30 -0.54
CA GLY A 119 15.66 -17.54 -1.84
C GLY A 119 15.78 -16.31 -2.75
N TYR A 120 15.50 -15.11 -2.24
CA TYR A 120 15.71 -13.88 -3.03
C TYR A 120 17.19 -13.47 -3.05
N ASP A 121 17.67 -13.04 -4.22
CA ASP A 121 19.05 -12.56 -4.38
C ASP A 121 19.21 -11.10 -3.98
N ASP A 122 20.45 -10.68 -3.73
CA ASP A 122 20.79 -9.33 -3.27
C ASP A 122 20.41 -8.23 -4.26
N ALA A 123 20.48 -8.51 -5.57
CA ALA A 123 20.11 -7.53 -6.60
C ALA A 123 18.62 -7.20 -6.53
N LEU A 124 17.75 -8.21 -6.41
CA LEU A 124 16.31 -8.02 -6.23
C LEU A 124 15.97 -7.36 -4.89
N LEU A 125 16.64 -7.75 -3.79
CA LEU A 125 16.43 -7.16 -2.47
C LEU A 125 16.82 -5.68 -2.44
N LYS A 126 17.91 -5.29 -3.09
CA LYS A 126 18.31 -3.88 -3.25
C LYS A 126 17.26 -3.10 -4.06
N GLU A 127 16.77 -3.66 -5.17
CA GLU A 127 15.74 -3.02 -6.01
C GLU A 127 14.36 -2.93 -5.33
N SER A 128 14.06 -3.79 -4.37
CA SER A 128 12.83 -3.72 -3.59
C SER A 128 12.73 -2.47 -2.71
N GLY A 129 13.87 -1.85 -2.42
CA GLY A 129 13.97 -0.71 -1.51
C GLY A 129 13.82 -1.07 -0.03
N LEU A 130 13.79 -2.35 0.33
CA LEU A 130 13.69 -2.83 1.72
C LEU A 130 15.06 -3.00 2.37
N VAL A 131 16.08 -3.27 1.56
CA VAL A 131 17.44 -3.61 1.99
C VAL A 131 18.44 -2.69 1.32
N SER A 132 19.49 -2.34 2.03
CA SER A 132 20.72 -1.76 1.49
C SER A 132 21.79 -2.83 1.48
N ILE A 133 22.55 -2.92 0.41
CA ILE A 133 23.67 -3.87 0.27
C ILE A 133 24.98 -3.08 0.27
N ASP A 134 25.80 -3.37 1.23
CA ASP A 134 27.18 -2.84 1.35
C ASP A 134 28.17 -3.95 1.02
N GLU A 135 29.23 -3.66 0.27
CA GLU A 135 30.22 -4.65 -0.17
C GLU A 135 31.02 -5.25 0.99
N VAL A 136 31.17 -4.53 2.10
CA VAL A 136 31.96 -4.96 3.26
C VAL A 136 31.07 -5.55 4.34
N ARG A 137 29.93 -4.88 4.63
CA ARG A 137 29.03 -5.23 5.74
C ARG A 137 27.89 -6.16 5.35
N GLY A 138 27.71 -6.40 4.05
CA GLY A 138 26.58 -7.21 3.54
C GLY A 138 25.26 -6.45 3.52
N GLY A 139 24.16 -7.20 3.54
CA GLY A 139 22.81 -6.63 3.49
C GLY A 139 22.33 -6.18 4.86
N HIS A 140 21.66 -5.02 4.91
CA HIS A 140 21.00 -4.53 6.11
C HIS A 140 19.65 -3.87 5.77
N ASP A 141 18.73 -3.96 6.70
CA ASP A 141 17.35 -3.51 6.56
C ASP A 141 17.27 -1.98 6.56
N LYS A 142 16.50 -1.41 5.64
CA LYS A 142 16.20 0.02 5.70
C LYS A 142 15.22 0.36 6.80
N PHE A 143 14.33 -0.58 7.12
CA PHE A 143 13.39 -0.46 8.22
C PHE A 143 13.84 -1.39 9.34
N TRP A 144 14.33 -0.83 10.41
CA TRP A 144 14.65 -1.56 11.64
C TRP A 144 14.16 -0.77 12.85
N ASN A 145 13.72 -1.48 13.87
CA ASN A 145 13.08 -0.94 15.07
C ASN A 145 11.93 0.03 14.75
N ARG A 146 10.99 -0.40 13.87
CA ARG A 146 9.88 0.44 13.41
C ARG A 146 8.54 -0.27 13.48
N ALA A 147 7.51 0.45 13.89
CA ALA A 147 6.13 0.10 13.61
C ALA A 147 5.88 0.28 12.12
N MET A 148 5.36 -0.77 11.46
CA MET A 148 5.29 -0.86 10.01
C MET A 148 3.88 -0.69 9.47
N PHE A 149 3.75 0.11 8.42
CA PHE A 149 2.52 0.45 7.71
C PHE A 149 2.67 0.00 6.24
N PRO A 150 2.09 -1.15 5.84
CA PRO A 150 2.11 -1.54 4.44
C PRO A 150 1.37 -0.52 3.57
N ILE A 151 1.99 -0.09 2.49
CA ILE A 151 1.38 0.78 1.49
C ILE A 151 0.87 -0.13 0.38
N MET A 152 -0.43 -0.04 0.10
CA MET A 152 -1.09 -0.90 -0.89
C MET A 152 -1.54 -0.08 -2.10
N ASP A 153 -1.45 -0.68 -3.28
CA ASP A 153 -2.11 -0.15 -4.47
C ASP A 153 -3.62 -0.45 -4.45
N VAL A 154 -4.36 0.07 -5.42
CA VAL A 154 -5.82 -0.12 -5.51
C VAL A 154 -6.25 -1.58 -5.66
N HIS A 155 -5.35 -2.51 -5.95
CA HIS A 155 -5.58 -3.96 -6.03
C HIS A 155 -5.18 -4.70 -4.75
N ASN A 156 -4.93 -4.00 -3.65
CA ASN A 156 -4.45 -4.56 -2.37
C ASN A 156 -3.08 -5.28 -2.46
N ARG A 157 -2.25 -4.93 -3.45
CA ARG A 157 -0.87 -5.42 -3.53
C ARG A 157 0.04 -4.49 -2.75
N VAL A 158 0.92 -5.04 -1.93
CA VAL A 158 1.88 -4.25 -1.14
C VAL A 158 2.97 -3.73 -2.07
N ILE A 159 3.01 -2.41 -2.26
CA ILE A 159 3.94 -1.72 -3.16
C ILE A 159 5.08 -1.03 -2.43
N GLY A 160 4.95 -0.83 -1.11
CA GLY A 160 5.95 -0.20 -0.27
C GLY A 160 5.54 -0.21 1.18
N PHE A 161 6.28 0.51 2.01
CA PHE A 161 6.06 0.59 3.45
C PHE A 161 6.33 2.00 3.96
N GLY A 162 5.57 2.38 4.98
CA GLY A 162 5.94 3.39 5.94
C GLY A 162 6.42 2.74 7.23
N GLY A 163 7.35 3.38 7.93
CA GLY A 163 7.85 2.87 9.20
C GLY A 163 8.06 3.98 10.22
N ARG A 164 7.39 3.91 11.38
CA ARG A 164 7.60 4.83 12.50
C ARG A 164 8.61 4.25 13.46
N VAL A 165 9.65 5.01 13.80
CA VAL A 165 10.68 4.55 14.74
C VAL A 165 10.08 4.25 16.12
N MET A 166 10.53 3.17 16.75
CA MET A 166 10.16 2.76 18.09
C MET A 166 11.22 3.22 19.09
N GLY A 167 10.92 4.34 19.76
CA GLY A 167 11.88 5.02 20.65
C GLY A 167 12.51 6.25 20.00
N GLU A 168 13.73 6.55 20.39
CA GLU A 168 14.54 7.63 19.83
C GLU A 168 15.16 7.22 18.50
N GLY A 169 15.25 8.15 17.55
CA GLY A 169 15.83 7.93 16.23
C GLY A 169 15.20 8.79 15.15
N GLU A 170 15.98 9.09 14.13
CA GLU A 170 15.55 9.88 12.98
C GLU A 170 15.65 9.05 11.68
N PRO A 171 14.80 9.31 10.70
CA PRO A 171 13.61 10.15 10.79
C PRO A 171 12.50 9.45 11.58
N LYS A 172 11.62 10.25 12.24
CA LYS A 172 10.45 9.73 12.99
C LYS A 172 9.57 8.83 12.10
N TYR A 173 9.31 9.24 10.87
CA TYR A 173 8.69 8.42 9.84
C TYR A 173 9.63 8.26 8.65
N LEU A 174 9.77 7.03 8.19
CA LEU A 174 10.53 6.65 7.00
C LEU A 174 9.58 5.98 6.01
N ASN A 175 9.63 6.39 4.74
CA ASN A 175 8.90 5.73 3.66
C ASN A 175 9.85 4.98 2.74
N SER A 176 9.35 3.91 2.10
CA SER A 176 10.06 3.25 1.02
C SER A 176 10.56 4.26 -0.01
N PRO A 177 11.74 4.07 -0.57
CA PRO A 177 12.18 4.85 -1.73
C PRO A 177 11.26 4.57 -2.93
N GLU A 178 11.38 5.43 -3.96
CA GLU A 178 10.78 5.13 -5.27
C GLU A 178 11.35 3.83 -5.83
N THR A 179 10.47 3.00 -6.38
CA THR A 179 10.83 1.73 -7.01
C THR A 179 10.03 1.52 -8.29
N LYS A 180 10.30 0.44 -9.03
CA LYS A 180 9.51 0.10 -10.22
C LYS A 180 8.02 -0.19 -9.95
N ILE A 181 7.67 -0.43 -8.69
CA ILE A 181 6.29 -0.73 -8.26
C ILE A 181 5.70 0.34 -7.35
N PHE A 182 6.48 1.33 -6.92
CA PHE A 182 6.05 2.36 -5.98
C PHE A 182 6.47 3.76 -6.43
N ASP A 183 5.49 4.64 -6.62
CA ASP A 183 5.63 6.05 -6.93
C ASP A 183 4.79 6.85 -5.92
N LYS A 184 5.45 7.56 -5.00
CA LYS A 184 4.80 8.35 -3.94
C LYS A 184 3.88 9.43 -4.50
N SER A 185 4.22 9.99 -5.64
CA SER A 185 3.47 11.07 -6.27
C SER A 185 2.13 10.64 -6.87
N ARG A 186 1.91 9.33 -7.00
CA ARG A 186 0.74 8.71 -7.63
C ARG A 186 0.03 7.68 -6.78
N ASN A 187 0.40 7.59 -5.51
CA ASN A 187 -0.21 6.66 -4.56
C ASN A 187 -0.68 7.40 -3.31
N LEU A 188 -1.80 6.99 -2.76
CA LEU A 188 -2.36 7.51 -1.51
C LEU A 188 -2.56 6.35 -0.54
N TYR A 189 -2.13 6.54 0.70
CA TYR A 189 -2.37 5.56 1.76
C TYR A 189 -3.87 5.43 2.06
N GLY A 190 -4.34 4.22 2.23
CA GLY A 190 -5.76 3.93 2.50
C GLY A 190 -6.67 3.95 1.27
N LEU A 191 -6.18 4.35 0.08
CA LEU A 191 -7.02 4.43 -1.11
C LEU A 191 -7.54 3.06 -1.57
N ASN A 192 -6.81 1.99 -1.34
CA ASN A 192 -7.25 0.62 -1.61
C ASN A 192 -8.57 0.27 -0.90
N ILE A 193 -8.84 0.87 0.26
CA ILE A 193 -10.08 0.72 1.01
C ILE A 193 -11.06 1.84 0.62
N ALA A 194 -10.59 3.09 0.64
CA ALA A 194 -11.44 4.27 0.41
C ALA A 194 -12.09 4.29 -0.97
N ARG A 195 -11.50 3.66 -1.99
CA ARG A 195 -12.06 3.59 -3.34
C ARG A 195 -13.42 2.90 -3.43
N THR A 196 -13.77 2.07 -2.45
CA THR A 196 -15.05 1.35 -2.40
C THR A 196 -16.07 2.02 -1.46
N THR A 197 -15.73 3.17 -0.88
CA THR A 197 -16.66 3.94 -0.05
C THR A 197 -17.89 4.36 -0.84
N ARG A 198 -19.02 4.46 -0.14
CA ARG A 198 -20.27 5.02 -0.69
C ARG A 198 -20.43 6.51 -0.37
N LYS A 199 -19.47 7.10 0.33
CA LYS A 199 -19.47 8.54 0.64
C LYS A 199 -19.09 9.34 -0.60
N PRO A 200 -19.73 10.48 -0.85
CA PRO A 200 -19.47 11.27 -2.07
C PRO A 200 -18.12 11.97 -2.07
N GLN A 201 -17.52 12.20 -0.89
CA GLN A 201 -16.27 12.91 -0.71
C GLN A 201 -15.16 11.98 -0.19
N LEU A 202 -13.90 12.35 -0.41
CA LEU A 202 -12.73 11.78 0.26
C LEU A 202 -12.18 12.77 1.29
N LEU A 203 -11.64 12.24 2.39
CA LEU A 203 -10.92 12.99 3.43
C LEU A 203 -9.42 12.80 3.17
N LEU A 204 -8.71 13.89 2.91
CA LEU A 204 -7.26 13.88 2.71
C LEU A 204 -6.57 14.31 3.99
N CYS A 205 -5.91 13.37 4.66
CA CYS A 205 -5.20 13.51 5.93
C CYS A 205 -3.69 13.65 5.71
N GLU A 206 -2.96 14.00 6.76
CA GLU A 206 -1.51 14.15 6.69
C GLU A 206 -0.77 12.82 6.72
N GLY A 207 -1.20 11.86 7.55
CA GLY A 207 -0.41 10.68 7.82
C GLY A 207 -1.17 9.38 7.98
N TYR A 208 -0.39 8.33 8.20
CA TYR A 208 -0.88 6.96 8.35
C TYR A 208 -1.87 6.81 9.51
N MET A 209 -1.53 7.40 10.67
CA MET A 209 -2.32 7.22 11.88
C MET A 209 -3.68 7.89 11.77
N ASP A 210 -3.77 9.04 11.12
CA ASP A 210 -5.01 9.78 10.92
C ASP A 210 -5.98 8.97 10.07
N VAL A 211 -5.48 8.43 8.95
CA VAL A 211 -6.27 7.53 8.08
C VAL A 211 -6.77 6.33 8.87
N ILE A 212 -5.88 5.65 9.61
CA ILE A 212 -6.24 4.44 10.37
C ILE A 212 -7.28 4.76 11.44
N ALA A 213 -7.10 5.85 12.20
CA ALA A 213 -8.03 6.28 13.25
C ALA A 213 -9.40 6.65 12.66
N LEU A 214 -9.44 7.40 11.56
CA LEU A 214 -10.68 7.73 10.86
C LEU A 214 -11.40 6.49 10.33
N HIS A 215 -10.69 5.56 9.72
CA HIS A 215 -11.28 4.29 9.28
C HIS A 215 -11.85 3.48 10.44
N GLN A 216 -11.16 3.45 11.59
CA GLN A 216 -11.66 2.80 12.81
C GLN A 216 -12.93 3.48 13.32
N ALA A 217 -13.03 4.80 13.21
CA ALA A 217 -14.20 5.57 13.57
C ALA A 217 -15.35 5.52 12.53
N GLY A 218 -15.21 4.71 11.46
CA GLY A 218 -16.24 4.54 10.43
C GLY A 218 -16.16 5.53 9.26
N PHE A 219 -15.09 6.34 9.19
CA PHE A 219 -14.82 7.20 8.03
C PHE A 219 -13.95 6.44 7.01
N ASP A 220 -14.58 5.50 6.29
CA ASP A 220 -13.95 4.61 5.31
C ASP A 220 -13.45 5.30 4.03
N ASN A 221 -13.60 6.62 3.96
CA ASN A 221 -13.23 7.51 2.87
C ASN A 221 -11.96 8.34 3.14
N ALA A 222 -11.20 8.02 4.20
CA ALA A 222 -9.97 8.73 4.54
C ALA A 222 -8.76 8.17 3.76
N VAL A 223 -7.91 9.07 3.26
CA VAL A 223 -6.66 8.78 2.55
C VAL A 223 -5.58 9.76 2.99
N ALA A 224 -4.30 9.42 2.79
CA ALA A 224 -3.21 10.37 3.06
C ALA A 224 -2.14 10.34 1.96
N SER A 225 -1.42 11.45 1.80
CA SER A 225 -0.19 11.50 1.03
C SER A 225 0.94 10.74 1.75
N LEU A 226 2.00 10.42 1.03
CA LEU A 226 3.08 9.54 1.52
C LEU A 226 4.35 10.33 1.86
N GLY A 227 4.20 11.34 2.73
CA GLY A 227 5.31 12.19 3.15
C GLY A 227 5.79 13.13 2.04
N THR A 228 4.88 13.53 1.15
CA THR A 228 5.10 14.50 0.08
C THR A 228 3.93 15.50 0.08
N SER A 229 4.18 16.70 -0.40
CA SER A 229 3.10 17.65 -0.70
C SER A 229 2.12 17.04 -1.70
N LEU A 230 0.89 17.55 -1.73
CA LEU A 230 -0.11 17.15 -2.71
C LEU A 230 0.40 17.45 -4.14
N THR A 231 0.51 16.40 -4.96
CA THR A 231 1.01 16.50 -6.33
C THR A 231 -0.14 16.55 -7.35
N SER A 232 0.17 16.95 -8.58
CA SER A 232 -0.77 16.81 -9.72
C SER A 232 -1.16 15.35 -9.99
N GLY A 233 -0.26 14.39 -9.69
CA GLY A 233 -0.54 12.96 -9.76
C GLY A 233 -1.59 12.53 -8.74
N HIS A 234 -1.49 13.01 -7.49
CA HIS A 234 -2.51 12.79 -6.45
C HIS A 234 -3.85 13.41 -6.84
N ALA A 235 -3.85 14.65 -7.34
CA ALA A 235 -5.08 15.31 -7.78
C ALA A 235 -5.77 14.54 -8.92
N SER A 236 -5.00 14.06 -9.90
CA SER A 236 -5.50 13.23 -10.99
C SER A 236 -6.04 11.89 -10.50
N LEU A 237 -5.41 11.30 -9.48
CA LEU A 237 -5.86 10.06 -8.86
C LEU A 237 -7.17 10.27 -8.10
N LEU A 238 -7.24 11.30 -7.23
CA LEU A 238 -8.44 11.63 -6.44
C LEU A 238 -9.65 11.90 -7.35
N LYS A 239 -9.44 12.62 -8.45
CA LYS A 239 -10.50 12.95 -9.41
C LYS A 239 -11.20 11.73 -10.02
N ARG A 240 -10.57 10.55 -10.03
CA ARG A 240 -11.19 9.30 -10.51
C ARG A 240 -12.26 8.79 -9.53
N TYR A 241 -12.12 9.08 -8.24
CA TYR A 241 -12.94 8.48 -7.18
C TYR A 241 -13.94 9.45 -6.56
N THR A 242 -13.70 10.75 -6.67
CA THR A 242 -14.59 11.77 -6.08
C THR A 242 -14.54 13.08 -6.83
N LYS A 243 -15.59 13.90 -6.62
CA LYS A 243 -15.62 15.31 -7.05
C LYS A 243 -15.30 16.28 -5.91
N GLU A 244 -15.27 15.78 -4.66
CA GLU A 244 -15.09 16.58 -3.46
C GLU A 244 -14.00 15.97 -2.57
N VAL A 245 -13.05 16.79 -2.14
CA VAL A 245 -11.98 16.40 -1.21
C VAL A 245 -11.95 17.38 -0.06
N TYR A 246 -12.06 16.88 1.17
CA TYR A 246 -11.90 17.69 2.37
C TYR A 246 -10.47 17.49 2.91
N LEU A 247 -9.76 18.59 3.05
CA LEU A 247 -8.42 18.61 3.64
C LEU A 247 -8.55 18.63 5.15
N THR A 248 -8.00 17.63 5.82
CA THR A 248 -8.03 17.48 7.28
C THR A 248 -6.60 17.53 7.83
N TYR A 249 -5.88 18.57 7.44
CA TYR A 249 -4.51 18.83 7.88
C TYR A 249 -4.52 19.54 9.23
N ASP A 250 -3.46 19.33 10.03
CA ASP A 250 -3.26 20.05 11.25
C ASP A 250 -3.13 21.56 10.98
N SER A 251 -3.66 22.37 11.88
CA SER A 251 -3.62 23.84 11.74
C SER A 251 -2.34 24.46 12.32
N ASP A 252 -1.39 23.65 12.71
CA ASP A 252 -0.11 24.10 13.25
C ASP A 252 0.65 24.78 12.11
N GLY A 253 1.03 26.04 12.34
CA GLY A 253 1.80 26.80 11.35
C GLY A 253 3.15 26.12 11.09
N ALA A 254 3.25 25.45 9.94
CA ALA A 254 4.50 24.95 9.40
C ALA A 254 5.17 26.02 8.58
#